data_22fc66dccd006a2802588ae38103cffa
#
_entry.id   22fc66dccd006a2802588ae38103cffa
#
_cell.length_a   1.000
_cell.length_b   1.000
_cell.length_c   1.000
_cell.angle_alpha   90.00
_cell.angle_beta   90.00
_cell.angle_gamma   90.00
#
_symmetry.space_group_name_H-M   'P 1'
#
loop_
_entity.id
_entity.type
_entity.pdbx_description
1 polymer ?
#
loop_
_entity_poly.entity_id
_entity_poly.type
_entity_poly.pdbx_seq_one_letter_code
_entity_poly.pdbx_strand_id
1 'polypeptide(L)'
;MRDIDRTPRLALTDIGVRFGATLALDEIDFEVPAGQIVGLLGHNGAGKTTLFNVVSGVIAATSGRFSIDGQDTGRGLTPRDASDLGITVIHQEPALAQNLSVLDNLYLGRPGRGHRAERAAAARAALDRVGSSVALDTPVGALGLGDRQLVDLARGLLAGDMKLLLLDEPTAALGRAETDYLHDLIRSLAAEGVTVMYVSHRLPDILTVCDRIVVLRGGRIVKDDDAASFTPSLLASALVPDIQENVFADARIGERMLETTRGSQVIAHAGEVVGLFGMAAGEQFDLLSALGGQDGRYSVLLGGTRTTVTSPADAITKGIFLVPADRERDGLVQEQTALESVLLPWYSRPWWRAFWVTGSSGLDVYRRAREDFGITGPDHTAAISSFSGGNRQKHLLARWTHPQTPRVLLLAQPTQGVDVGAKVDIVRVVRETAARGVCVVVASAESDEIASMCDRSYVMVGDRVSEVARSDRFDENLLGELLALAAAAA
;
A
#
# COMPACT_ATOMS: atom_id res chain seq x y z
N MET A 1 1.38 8.13 -38.90
CA MET A 1 0.42 7.23 -39.57
C MET A 1 0.95 5.84 -39.25
N ARG A 2 0.61 5.29 -38.06
CA ARG A 2 1.01 3.94 -37.63
C ARG A 2 -0.05 2.97 -38.14
N ASP A 3 0.43 1.87 -38.75
CA ASP A 3 -0.35 0.82 -39.38
C ASP A 3 -1.45 0.27 -38.44
N ILE A 4 -2.72 0.41 -38.86
CA ILE A 4 -3.91 0.00 -38.08
C ILE A 4 -4.30 -1.46 -38.39
N ASP A 5 -3.36 -2.30 -38.77
CA ASP A 5 -3.66 -3.68 -39.20
C ASP A 5 -2.87 -4.75 -38.41
N ARG A 6 -2.65 -4.54 -37.12
CA ARG A 6 -2.09 -5.59 -36.24
C ARG A 6 -3.17 -6.04 -35.26
N THR A 7 -3.58 -7.31 -35.39
CA THR A 7 -4.43 -7.99 -34.41
C THR A 7 -3.92 -7.72 -32.99
N PRO A 8 -4.74 -7.20 -32.07
CA PRO A 8 -4.30 -6.92 -30.72
C PRO A 8 -3.89 -8.22 -30.02
N ARG A 9 -2.89 -8.15 -29.12
CA ARG A 9 -2.47 -9.26 -28.26
C ARG A 9 -3.61 -9.70 -27.36
N LEU A 10 -4.28 -8.73 -26.73
CA LEU A 10 -5.44 -8.93 -25.90
C LEU A 10 -6.53 -7.98 -26.36
N ALA A 11 -7.75 -8.48 -26.55
CA ALA A 11 -8.94 -7.67 -26.75
C ALA A 11 -10.05 -8.15 -25.83
N LEU A 12 -10.62 -7.24 -25.08
CA LEU A 12 -11.80 -7.42 -24.22
C LEU A 12 -12.96 -6.65 -24.84
N THR A 13 -14.14 -7.29 -24.91
CA THR A 13 -15.34 -6.66 -25.48
C THR A 13 -16.50 -6.91 -24.53
N ASP A 14 -17.05 -5.82 -23.98
CA ASP A 14 -18.21 -5.81 -23.06
C ASP A 14 -18.05 -6.77 -21.87
N ILE A 15 -16.84 -6.85 -21.32
CA ILE A 15 -16.54 -7.73 -20.20
C ILE A 15 -17.23 -7.23 -18.94
N GLY A 16 -18.12 -8.06 -18.39
CA GLY A 16 -18.75 -7.86 -17.09
C GLY A 16 -18.52 -9.03 -16.14
N VAL A 17 -18.34 -8.74 -14.86
CA VAL A 17 -18.22 -9.75 -13.79
C VAL A 17 -19.07 -9.36 -12.61
N ARG A 18 -19.92 -10.29 -12.16
CA ARG A 18 -20.85 -10.10 -11.04
C ARG A 18 -20.65 -11.17 -9.96
N PHE A 19 -20.47 -10.74 -8.72
CA PHE A 19 -20.45 -11.60 -7.54
C PHE A 19 -21.69 -11.34 -6.68
N GLY A 20 -22.68 -12.20 -6.80
CA GLY A 20 -23.97 -11.98 -6.13
C GLY A 20 -24.60 -10.63 -6.55
N ALA A 21 -24.78 -9.72 -5.61
CA ALA A 21 -25.30 -8.37 -5.88
C ALA A 21 -24.24 -7.38 -6.33
N THR A 22 -22.94 -7.69 -6.17
CA THR A 22 -21.84 -6.77 -6.46
C THR A 22 -21.40 -6.93 -7.92
N LEU A 23 -21.40 -5.81 -8.67
CA LEU A 23 -20.84 -5.72 -10.01
C LEU A 23 -19.38 -5.31 -9.89
N ALA A 24 -18.47 -6.23 -10.20
CA ALA A 24 -17.03 -6.03 -10.04
C ALA A 24 -16.35 -5.48 -11.31
N LEU A 25 -16.87 -5.87 -12.48
CA LEU A 25 -16.51 -5.28 -13.79
C LEU A 25 -17.81 -5.01 -14.55
N ASP A 26 -17.85 -3.89 -15.27
CA ASP A 26 -19.03 -3.41 -15.96
C ASP A 26 -18.65 -2.77 -17.29
N GLU A 27 -19.03 -3.42 -18.39
CA GLU A 27 -18.81 -2.96 -19.75
C GLU A 27 -17.34 -2.58 -20.04
N ILE A 28 -16.39 -3.50 -19.76
CA ILE A 28 -14.98 -3.28 -20.04
C ILE A 28 -14.69 -3.57 -21.50
N ASP A 29 -14.37 -2.51 -22.24
CA ASP A 29 -13.81 -2.56 -23.60
C ASP A 29 -12.34 -2.12 -23.54
N PHE A 30 -11.42 -3.00 -23.98
CA PHE A 30 -10.01 -2.77 -23.80
C PHE A 30 -9.17 -3.60 -24.76
N GLU A 31 -8.29 -2.96 -25.51
CA GLU A 31 -7.37 -3.62 -26.45
C GLU A 31 -5.93 -3.27 -26.12
N VAL A 32 -5.05 -4.27 -26.19
CA VAL A 32 -3.61 -4.12 -25.96
C VAL A 32 -2.83 -4.69 -27.14
N PRO A 33 -2.06 -3.88 -27.85
CA PRO A 33 -1.15 -4.32 -28.91
C PRO A 33 -0.03 -5.23 -28.38
N ALA A 34 0.56 -6.01 -29.27
CA ALA A 34 1.75 -6.80 -28.96
C ALA A 34 2.94 -5.88 -28.61
N GLY A 35 3.68 -6.23 -27.55
CA GLY A 35 4.87 -5.50 -27.12
C GLY A 35 4.60 -4.16 -26.44
N GLN A 36 3.36 -3.87 -26.01
CA GLN A 36 3.02 -2.68 -25.23
C GLN A 36 3.03 -2.98 -23.75
N ILE A 37 3.53 -2.03 -22.95
CA ILE A 37 3.47 -2.06 -21.48
C ILE A 37 2.32 -1.17 -21.03
N VAL A 38 1.27 -1.77 -20.45
CA VAL A 38 0.07 -1.06 -19.99
C VAL A 38 -0.01 -1.08 -18.48
N GLY A 39 -0.02 0.11 -17.88
CA GLY A 39 -0.27 0.31 -16.47
C GLY A 39 -1.77 0.27 -16.17
N LEU A 40 -2.18 -0.58 -15.23
CA LEU A 40 -3.57 -0.66 -14.77
C LEU A 40 -3.67 -0.06 -13.37
N LEU A 41 -4.31 1.07 -13.26
CA LEU A 41 -4.50 1.82 -12.02
C LEU A 41 -5.96 1.78 -11.55
N GLY A 42 -6.15 2.01 -10.27
CA GLY A 42 -7.46 2.09 -9.62
C GLY A 42 -7.33 1.85 -8.13
N HIS A 43 -8.26 2.37 -7.34
CA HIS A 43 -8.32 2.08 -5.89
C HIS A 43 -8.63 0.59 -5.62
N ASN A 44 -8.49 0.15 -4.37
CA ASN A 44 -8.88 -1.21 -3.99
C ASN A 44 -10.39 -1.39 -4.18
N GLY A 45 -10.77 -2.52 -4.79
CA GLY A 45 -12.15 -2.74 -5.21
C GLY A 45 -12.52 -2.11 -6.57
N ALA A 46 -11.60 -1.44 -7.27
CA ALA A 46 -11.87 -0.89 -8.60
C ALA A 46 -12.06 -1.95 -9.70
N GLY A 47 -11.70 -3.22 -9.44
CA GLY A 47 -11.85 -4.32 -10.38
C GLY A 47 -10.54 -4.84 -10.99
N LYS A 48 -9.36 -4.29 -10.63
CA LYS A 48 -8.05 -4.69 -11.20
C LYS A 48 -7.76 -6.18 -11.06
N THR A 49 -7.80 -6.71 -9.85
CA THR A 49 -7.58 -8.13 -9.58
C THR A 49 -8.64 -9.01 -10.25
N THR A 50 -9.90 -8.53 -10.33
CA THR A 50 -10.96 -9.21 -11.04
C THR A 50 -10.66 -9.31 -12.54
N LEU A 51 -10.18 -8.23 -13.15
CA LEU A 51 -9.77 -8.20 -14.55
C LEU A 51 -8.60 -9.16 -14.81
N PHE A 52 -7.58 -9.16 -13.95
CA PHE A 52 -6.47 -10.10 -14.02
C PHE A 52 -6.93 -11.57 -13.90
N ASN A 53 -7.86 -11.84 -12.98
CA ASN A 53 -8.42 -13.17 -12.78
C ASN A 53 -9.26 -13.64 -13.99
N VAL A 54 -9.92 -12.74 -14.71
CA VAL A 54 -10.60 -13.09 -15.98
C VAL A 54 -9.58 -13.45 -17.05
N VAL A 55 -8.56 -12.60 -17.26
CA VAL A 55 -7.55 -12.80 -18.30
C VAL A 55 -6.68 -14.03 -18.02
N SER A 56 -6.41 -14.32 -16.74
CA SER A 56 -5.63 -15.51 -16.32
C SER A 56 -6.44 -16.80 -16.24
N GLY A 57 -7.76 -16.73 -16.47
CA GLY A 57 -8.63 -17.90 -16.45
C GLY A 57 -9.00 -18.41 -15.05
N VAL A 58 -8.74 -17.63 -13.99
CA VAL A 58 -9.13 -17.97 -12.60
C VAL A 58 -10.65 -17.84 -12.42
N ILE A 59 -11.27 -16.85 -13.06
CA ILE A 59 -12.72 -16.65 -13.09
C ILE A 59 -13.23 -16.43 -14.50
N ALA A 60 -14.44 -16.92 -14.78
CA ALA A 60 -15.12 -16.64 -16.05
C ALA A 60 -15.87 -15.30 -15.99
N ALA A 61 -15.88 -14.55 -17.08
CA ALA A 61 -16.71 -13.36 -17.21
C ALA A 61 -18.21 -13.74 -17.18
N THR A 62 -19.02 -12.89 -16.58
CA THR A 62 -20.49 -13.06 -16.57
C THR A 62 -21.08 -12.67 -17.92
N SER A 63 -20.54 -11.63 -18.56
CA SER A 63 -20.92 -11.16 -19.90
C SER A 63 -19.68 -10.80 -20.72
N GLY A 64 -19.86 -10.57 -22.01
CA GLY A 64 -18.82 -10.21 -22.93
C GLY A 64 -17.97 -11.38 -23.40
N ARG A 65 -16.87 -11.08 -24.04
CA ARG A 65 -15.90 -12.05 -24.56
C ARG A 65 -14.50 -11.41 -24.62
N PHE A 66 -13.46 -12.23 -24.62
CA PHE A 66 -12.13 -11.76 -24.88
C PHE A 66 -11.37 -12.66 -25.86
N SER A 67 -10.37 -12.11 -26.51
CA SER A 67 -9.53 -12.82 -27.46
C SER A 67 -8.05 -12.56 -27.18
N ILE A 68 -7.22 -13.56 -27.49
CA ILE A 68 -5.76 -13.50 -27.46
C ILE A 68 -5.25 -13.76 -28.87
N ASP A 69 -4.44 -12.84 -29.44
CA ASP A 69 -3.97 -12.90 -30.85
C ASP A 69 -5.12 -13.11 -31.85
N GLY A 70 -6.29 -12.51 -31.57
CA GLY A 70 -7.49 -12.68 -32.39
C GLY A 70 -8.21 -14.02 -32.25
N GLN A 71 -7.71 -14.93 -31.44
CA GLN A 71 -8.40 -16.17 -31.10
C GLN A 71 -9.43 -15.89 -30.01
N ASP A 72 -10.71 -16.05 -30.33
CA ASP A 72 -11.81 -15.89 -29.36
C ASP A 72 -11.75 -17.01 -28.32
N THR A 73 -11.66 -16.62 -27.06
CA THR A 73 -11.64 -17.53 -25.90
C THR A 73 -13.01 -17.69 -25.23
N GLY A 74 -14.04 -17.03 -25.78
CA GLY A 74 -15.38 -16.98 -25.20
C GLY A 74 -15.44 -16.14 -23.93
N ARG A 75 -16.13 -16.66 -22.90
CA ARG A 75 -16.32 -15.96 -21.60
C ARG A 75 -15.28 -16.32 -20.55
N GLY A 76 -14.40 -17.27 -20.82
CA GLY A 76 -13.40 -17.68 -19.86
C GLY A 76 -12.49 -18.79 -20.36
N LEU A 77 -11.34 -18.84 -19.74
CA LEU A 77 -10.31 -19.88 -19.87
C LEU A 77 -10.20 -20.61 -18.55
N THR A 78 -9.55 -21.76 -18.57
CA THR A 78 -8.95 -22.29 -17.35
C THR A 78 -7.52 -21.73 -17.21
N PRO A 79 -6.93 -21.71 -16.00
CA PRO A 79 -5.53 -21.28 -15.83
C PRO A 79 -4.54 -22.07 -16.70
N ARG A 80 -4.88 -23.32 -17.03
CA ARG A 80 -4.08 -24.16 -17.94
C ARG A 80 -4.17 -23.65 -19.38
N ASP A 81 -5.39 -23.36 -19.87
CA ASP A 81 -5.58 -22.82 -21.22
C ASP A 81 -4.90 -21.46 -21.37
N ALA A 82 -4.96 -20.61 -20.33
CA ALA A 82 -4.26 -19.34 -20.28
C ALA A 82 -2.74 -19.53 -20.40
N SER A 83 -2.18 -20.48 -19.65
CA SER A 83 -0.75 -20.83 -19.76
C SER A 83 -0.39 -21.37 -21.13
N ASP A 84 -1.22 -22.22 -21.74
CA ASP A 84 -1.00 -22.78 -23.06
C ASP A 84 -1.08 -21.70 -24.18
N LEU A 85 -1.82 -20.62 -23.95
CA LEU A 85 -1.86 -19.42 -24.81
C LEU A 85 -0.69 -18.45 -24.59
N GLY A 86 0.20 -18.73 -23.64
CA GLY A 86 1.37 -17.89 -23.33
C GLY A 86 1.07 -16.75 -22.35
N ILE A 87 0.00 -16.85 -21.56
CA ILE A 87 -0.30 -15.90 -20.47
C ILE A 87 0.44 -16.34 -19.21
N THR A 88 1.27 -15.47 -18.68
CA THR A 88 2.00 -15.67 -17.41
C THR A 88 1.53 -14.64 -16.39
N VAL A 89 1.28 -15.10 -15.16
CA VAL A 89 0.84 -14.24 -14.05
C VAL A 89 1.85 -14.29 -12.92
N ILE A 90 2.28 -13.14 -12.46
CA ILE A 90 3.05 -12.97 -11.23
C ILE A 90 2.16 -12.25 -10.23
N HIS A 91 1.81 -12.95 -9.16
CA HIS A 91 0.95 -12.44 -8.11
C HIS A 91 1.73 -11.64 -7.07
N GLN A 92 1.03 -10.77 -6.36
CA GLN A 92 1.57 -10.00 -5.24
C GLN A 92 2.24 -10.90 -4.18
N GLU A 93 1.60 -12.02 -3.85
CA GLU A 93 2.21 -13.09 -3.05
C GLU A 93 2.66 -14.22 -3.99
N PRO A 94 3.98 -14.50 -4.09
CA PRO A 94 4.50 -15.54 -4.97
C PRO A 94 3.91 -16.92 -4.66
N ALA A 95 3.30 -17.54 -5.66
CA ALA A 95 2.69 -18.87 -5.55
C ALA A 95 3.75 -19.97 -5.62
N LEU A 96 4.63 -20.06 -4.61
CA LEU A 96 5.74 -20.99 -4.50
C LEU A 96 5.56 -21.96 -3.33
N ALA A 97 5.97 -23.21 -3.53
CA ALA A 97 5.98 -24.24 -2.50
C ALA A 97 7.17 -24.01 -1.55
N GLN A 98 6.92 -23.53 -0.34
CA GLN A 98 7.96 -23.09 0.61
C GLN A 98 8.90 -24.21 1.06
N ASN A 99 8.44 -25.47 1.06
CA ASN A 99 9.18 -26.66 1.46
C ASN A 99 10.03 -27.25 0.34
N LEU A 100 9.94 -26.76 -0.86
CA LEU A 100 10.74 -27.22 -2.02
C LEU A 100 11.91 -26.26 -2.29
N SER A 101 12.93 -26.79 -2.99
CA SER A 101 14.06 -25.98 -3.46
C SER A 101 13.64 -24.98 -4.55
N VAL A 102 14.47 -23.97 -4.79
CA VAL A 102 14.31 -23.05 -5.92
C VAL A 102 14.21 -23.82 -7.23
N LEU A 103 15.11 -24.79 -7.48
CA LEU A 103 15.09 -25.60 -8.69
C LEU A 103 13.77 -26.36 -8.86
N ASP A 104 13.26 -26.98 -7.77
CA ASP A 104 12.03 -27.76 -7.85
C ASP A 104 10.82 -26.85 -8.08
N ASN A 105 10.79 -25.65 -7.48
CA ASN A 105 9.75 -24.66 -7.72
C ASN A 105 9.74 -24.14 -9.17
N LEU A 106 10.91 -23.89 -9.77
CA LEU A 106 11.01 -23.43 -11.15
C LEU A 106 10.42 -24.45 -12.16
N TYR A 107 10.41 -25.73 -11.80
CA TYR A 107 9.84 -26.81 -12.64
C TYR A 107 8.54 -27.41 -12.09
N LEU A 108 7.97 -26.84 -11.04
CA LEU A 108 6.74 -27.35 -10.44
C LEU A 108 5.58 -27.29 -11.46
N GLY A 109 4.85 -28.42 -11.59
CA GLY A 109 3.74 -28.54 -12.53
C GLY A 109 4.14 -28.75 -13.99
N ARG A 110 5.44 -28.84 -14.31
CA ARG A 110 5.96 -29.07 -15.67
C ARG A 110 6.76 -30.34 -15.70
N PRO A 111 6.44 -31.30 -16.58
CA PRO A 111 7.31 -32.45 -16.79
C PRO A 111 8.61 -31.94 -17.39
N GLY A 112 9.69 -31.94 -16.60
CA GLY A 112 11.00 -31.54 -17.06
C GLY A 112 11.50 -32.47 -18.16
N ARG A 113 11.60 -31.95 -19.39
CA ARG A 113 12.34 -32.62 -20.45
C ARG A 113 13.83 -32.30 -20.24
N GLY A 114 14.70 -33.32 -20.22
CA GLY A 114 16.15 -33.18 -20.10
C GLY A 114 16.75 -33.69 -18.77
N HIS A 115 18.06 -33.83 -18.76
CA HIS A 115 18.83 -34.25 -17.58
C HIS A 115 18.87 -33.16 -16.51
N ARG A 116 19.07 -33.55 -15.24
CA ARG A 116 19.11 -32.60 -14.10
C ARG A 116 20.12 -31.45 -14.32
N ALA A 117 21.25 -31.72 -14.99
CA ALA A 117 22.26 -30.70 -15.30
C ALA A 117 21.75 -29.65 -16.30
N GLU A 118 21.00 -30.04 -17.33
CA GLU A 118 20.39 -29.13 -18.31
C GLU A 118 19.31 -28.25 -17.65
N ARG A 119 18.48 -28.86 -16.78
CA ARG A 119 17.47 -28.13 -16.00
C ARG A 119 18.14 -27.13 -15.08
N ALA A 120 19.22 -27.49 -14.41
CA ALA A 120 19.95 -26.58 -13.52
C ALA A 120 20.57 -25.40 -14.29
N ALA A 121 21.14 -25.66 -15.48
CA ALA A 121 21.68 -24.61 -16.33
C ALA A 121 20.61 -23.64 -16.84
N ALA A 122 19.47 -24.14 -17.30
CA ALA A 122 18.36 -23.32 -17.74
C ALA A 122 17.74 -22.53 -16.56
N ALA A 123 17.60 -23.15 -15.39
CA ALA A 123 17.16 -22.49 -14.17
C ALA A 123 18.09 -21.35 -13.75
N ARG A 124 19.41 -21.56 -13.81
CA ARG A 124 20.40 -20.51 -13.52
C ARG A 124 20.29 -19.34 -14.50
N ALA A 125 20.20 -19.65 -15.79
CA ALA A 125 20.04 -18.63 -16.82
C ALA A 125 18.76 -17.79 -16.61
N ALA A 126 17.66 -18.41 -16.22
CA ALA A 126 16.43 -17.69 -15.91
C ALA A 126 16.56 -16.81 -14.66
N LEU A 127 17.22 -17.30 -13.61
CA LEU A 127 17.50 -16.51 -12.40
C LEU A 127 18.46 -15.35 -12.71
N ASP A 128 19.49 -15.57 -13.50
CA ASP A 128 20.42 -14.51 -13.93
C ASP A 128 19.68 -13.43 -14.75
N ARG A 129 18.71 -13.85 -15.59
CA ARG A 129 17.89 -12.92 -16.39
C ARG A 129 16.95 -12.05 -15.53
N VAL A 130 16.61 -12.47 -14.32
CA VAL A 130 15.84 -11.66 -13.35
C VAL A 130 16.73 -11.00 -12.29
N GLY A 131 18.06 -11.08 -12.42
CA GLY A 131 19.01 -10.48 -11.49
C GLY A 131 19.14 -11.20 -10.15
N SER A 132 18.67 -12.45 -10.05
CA SER A 132 18.71 -13.20 -8.79
C SER A 132 19.96 -14.08 -8.68
N SER A 133 20.72 -13.92 -7.59
CA SER A 133 21.88 -14.74 -7.25
C SER A 133 21.56 -15.93 -6.34
N VAL A 134 20.29 -16.18 -6.05
CA VAL A 134 19.84 -17.24 -5.15
C VAL A 134 20.31 -18.62 -5.63
N ALA A 135 20.80 -19.47 -4.72
CA ALA A 135 21.25 -20.82 -5.04
C ALA A 135 20.06 -21.74 -5.34
N LEU A 136 20.24 -22.65 -6.32
CA LEU A 136 19.17 -23.52 -6.82
C LEU A 136 18.66 -24.56 -5.79
N ASP A 137 19.47 -24.91 -4.83
CA ASP A 137 19.16 -25.88 -3.77
C ASP A 137 18.57 -25.24 -2.51
N THR A 138 18.49 -23.91 -2.45
CA THR A 138 17.91 -23.19 -1.32
C THR A 138 16.40 -23.48 -1.22
N PRO A 139 15.88 -23.88 -0.04
CA PRO A 139 14.45 -23.98 0.19
C PRO A 139 13.80 -22.60 0.07
N VAL A 140 12.71 -22.49 -0.70
CA VAL A 140 12.04 -21.21 -0.95
C VAL A 140 11.54 -20.55 0.34
N GLY A 141 11.16 -21.36 1.35
CA GLY A 141 10.75 -20.84 2.66
C GLY A 141 11.83 -20.07 3.43
N ALA A 142 13.12 -20.27 3.09
CA ALA A 142 14.24 -19.55 3.70
C ALA A 142 14.54 -18.21 3.02
N LEU A 143 13.90 -17.93 1.88
CA LEU A 143 14.10 -16.71 1.10
C LEU A 143 13.25 -15.54 1.63
N GLY A 144 13.77 -14.33 1.50
CA GLY A 144 13.01 -13.11 1.66
C GLY A 144 11.89 -12.97 0.61
N LEU A 145 10.94 -12.07 0.82
CA LEU A 145 9.80 -11.89 -0.09
C LEU A 145 10.27 -11.42 -1.48
N GLY A 146 11.25 -10.51 -1.56
CA GLY A 146 11.82 -10.03 -2.82
C GLY A 146 12.46 -11.15 -3.64
N ASP A 147 13.31 -11.99 -3.01
CA ASP A 147 13.90 -13.14 -3.68
C ASP A 147 12.85 -14.12 -4.20
N ARG A 148 11.76 -14.35 -3.42
CA ARG A 148 10.65 -15.20 -3.88
C ARG A 148 9.96 -14.63 -5.10
N GLN A 149 9.78 -13.30 -5.17
CA GLN A 149 9.20 -12.65 -6.35
C GLN A 149 10.09 -12.83 -7.58
N LEU A 150 11.41 -12.69 -7.45
CA LEU A 150 12.36 -12.94 -8.53
C LEU A 150 12.36 -14.42 -8.98
N VAL A 151 12.26 -15.37 -8.04
CA VAL A 151 12.12 -16.81 -8.37
C VAL A 151 10.81 -17.07 -9.11
N ASP A 152 9.70 -16.47 -8.72
CA ASP A 152 8.40 -16.62 -9.40
C ASP A 152 8.44 -16.06 -10.83
N LEU A 153 9.08 -14.90 -11.02
CA LEU A 153 9.32 -14.32 -12.34
C LEU A 153 10.22 -15.20 -13.21
N ALA A 154 11.30 -15.74 -12.65
CA ALA A 154 12.19 -16.71 -13.34
C ALA A 154 11.42 -17.97 -13.76
N ARG A 155 10.50 -18.47 -12.92
CA ARG A 155 9.59 -19.57 -13.25
C ARG A 155 8.71 -19.24 -14.46
N GLY A 156 8.21 -18.01 -14.53
CA GLY A 156 7.48 -17.51 -15.68
C GLY A 156 8.31 -17.50 -16.95
N LEU A 157 9.55 -17.00 -16.90
CA LEU A 157 10.47 -16.98 -18.06
C LEU A 157 10.84 -18.38 -18.57
N LEU A 158 10.93 -19.37 -17.68
CA LEU A 158 11.18 -20.78 -18.08
C LEU A 158 9.98 -21.42 -18.79
N ALA A 159 8.81 -20.80 -18.76
CA ALA A 159 7.62 -21.34 -19.43
C ALA A 159 7.76 -21.45 -20.96
N GLY A 160 8.65 -20.70 -21.56
CA GLY A 160 8.75 -20.57 -23.01
C GLY A 160 7.71 -19.54 -23.51
N ASP A 161 7.32 -19.60 -24.73
CA ASP A 161 6.36 -18.80 -25.49
C ASP A 161 5.48 -17.76 -24.74
N MET A 162 6.10 -16.97 -23.82
CA MET A 162 5.41 -15.91 -23.08
C MET A 162 4.98 -14.81 -24.05
N LYS A 163 3.69 -14.56 -24.13
CA LYS A 163 3.08 -13.55 -24.98
C LYS A 163 2.48 -12.39 -24.21
N LEU A 164 1.87 -12.69 -23.05
CA LEU A 164 1.25 -11.72 -22.15
C LEU A 164 1.73 -11.98 -20.73
N LEU A 165 2.33 -10.97 -20.12
CA LEU A 165 2.79 -10.99 -18.73
C LEU A 165 1.89 -10.09 -17.88
N LEU A 166 1.23 -10.68 -16.89
CA LEU A 166 0.42 -9.98 -15.91
C LEU A 166 1.22 -9.84 -14.61
N LEU A 167 1.49 -8.62 -14.18
CA LEU A 167 2.26 -8.30 -12.98
C LEU A 167 1.37 -7.59 -11.96
N ASP A 168 1.11 -8.22 -10.82
CA ASP A 168 0.30 -7.66 -9.73
C ASP A 168 1.22 -7.22 -8.59
N GLU A 169 1.44 -5.91 -8.47
CA GLU A 169 2.30 -5.25 -7.47
C GLU A 169 3.72 -5.84 -7.31
N PRO A 170 4.46 -6.04 -8.40
CA PRO A 170 5.71 -6.81 -8.36
C PRO A 170 6.85 -6.09 -7.62
N THR A 171 6.72 -4.80 -7.31
CA THR A 171 7.75 -3.99 -6.62
C THR A 171 7.48 -3.80 -5.13
N ALA A 172 6.38 -4.35 -4.59
CA ALA A 172 5.96 -4.09 -3.21
C ALA A 172 7.02 -4.52 -2.15
N ALA A 173 7.81 -5.56 -2.44
CA ALA A 173 8.85 -6.09 -1.55
C ALA A 173 10.28 -5.92 -2.08
N LEU A 174 10.46 -5.18 -3.17
CA LEU A 174 11.76 -4.96 -3.80
C LEU A 174 12.37 -3.63 -3.33
N GLY A 175 13.68 -3.62 -3.14
CA GLY A 175 14.47 -2.42 -2.97
C GLY A 175 14.59 -1.63 -4.29
N ARG A 176 15.16 -0.44 -4.22
CA ARG A 176 15.26 0.47 -5.38
C ARG A 176 16.05 -0.15 -6.54
N ALA A 177 17.20 -0.78 -6.25
CA ALA A 177 18.05 -1.38 -7.27
C ALA A 177 17.35 -2.57 -7.97
N GLU A 178 16.65 -3.41 -7.21
CA GLU A 178 15.86 -4.52 -7.76
C GLU A 178 14.67 -4.02 -8.58
N THR A 179 14.02 -2.94 -8.15
CA THR A 179 12.93 -2.31 -8.90
C THR A 179 13.42 -1.77 -10.24
N ASP A 180 14.53 -1.04 -10.25
CA ASP A 180 15.14 -0.52 -11.49
C ASP A 180 15.50 -1.66 -12.45
N TYR A 181 16.08 -2.74 -11.92
CA TYR A 181 16.40 -3.94 -12.72
C TYR A 181 15.13 -4.60 -13.30
N LEU A 182 14.08 -4.74 -12.49
CA LEU A 182 12.79 -5.28 -12.95
C LEU A 182 12.18 -4.43 -14.07
N HIS A 183 12.25 -3.10 -13.97
CA HIS A 183 11.77 -2.21 -15.01
C HIS A 183 12.55 -2.38 -16.33
N ASP A 184 13.87 -2.54 -16.27
CA ASP A 184 14.69 -2.80 -17.46
C ASP A 184 14.37 -4.16 -18.08
N LEU A 185 14.15 -5.19 -17.28
CA LEU A 185 13.69 -6.49 -17.75
C LEU A 185 12.33 -6.41 -18.44
N ILE A 186 11.36 -5.70 -17.86
CA ILE A 186 10.02 -5.52 -18.45
C ILE A 186 10.13 -4.83 -19.82
N ARG A 187 10.97 -3.79 -19.94
CA ARG A 187 11.22 -3.11 -21.22
C ARG A 187 11.88 -4.04 -22.24
N SER A 188 12.83 -4.88 -21.82
CA SER A 188 13.46 -5.88 -22.69
C SER A 188 12.44 -6.89 -23.21
N LEU A 189 11.57 -7.41 -22.33
CA LEU A 189 10.52 -8.34 -22.73
C LEU A 189 9.52 -7.70 -23.70
N ALA A 190 9.14 -6.45 -23.47
CA ALA A 190 8.28 -5.72 -24.38
C ALA A 190 8.92 -5.50 -25.76
N ALA A 191 10.22 -5.20 -25.81
CA ALA A 191 10.98 -5.10 -27.06
C ALA A 191 11.08 -6.44 -27.79
N GLU A 192 11.05 -7.58 -27.08
CA GLU A 192 10.95 -8.93 -27.64
C GLU A 192 9.53 -9.30 -28.13
N GLY A 193 8.54 -8.41 -27.94
CA GLY A 193 7.15 -8.58 -28.37
C GLY A 193 6.21 -9.15 -27.29
N VAL A 194 6.66 -9.30 -26.05
CA VAL A 194 5.81 -9.65 -24.91
C VAL A 194 4.97 -8.44 -24.53
N THR A 195 3.66 -8.62 -24.44
CA THR A 195 2.76 -7.59 -23.91
C THR A 195 2.76 -7.67 -22.39
N VAL A 196 2.80 -6.52 -21.70
CA VAL A 196 2.83 -6.48 -20.23
C VAL A 196 1.67 -5.68 -19.70
N MET A 197 0.90 -6.25 -18.78
CA MET A 197 -0.05 -5.52 -17.94
C MET A 197 0.53 -5.40 -16.54
N TYR A 198 0.71 -4.18 -16.10
CA TYR A 198 1.41 -3.84 -14.86
C TYR A 198 0.46 -3.15 -13.88
N VAL A 199 0.14 -3.80 -12.77
CA VAL A 199 -0.60 -3.20 -11.66
C VAL A 199 0.40 -2.76 -10.59
N SER A 200 0.32 -1.50 -10.19
CA SER A 200 1.05 -0.97 -9.04
C SER A 200 0.26 0.16 -8.39
N HIS A 201 0.41 0.32 -7.08
CA HIS A 201 -0.04 1.50 -6.36
C HIS A 201 1.05 2.59 -6.29
N ARG A 202 2.27 2.29 -6.73
CA ARG A 202 3.40 3.23 -6.80
C ARG A 202 3.34 3.99 -8.11
N LEU A 203 2.79 5.22 -8.08
CA LEU A 203 2.66 6.06 -9.27
C LEU A 203 3.97 6.32 -10.02
N PRO A 204 5.13 6.54 -9.35
CA PRO A 204 6.41 6.69 -10.04
C PRO A 204 6.79 5.48 -10.89
N ASP A 205 6.53 4.25 -10.42
CA ASP A 205 6.85 3.02 -11.15
C ASP A 205 6.05 2.97 -12.47
N ILE A 206 4.74 3.24 -12.40
CA ILE A 206 3.83 3.26 -13.55
C ILE A 206 4.27 4.30 -14.59
N LEU A 207 4.54 5.53 -14.15
CA LEU A 207 4.98 6.62 -15.04
C LEU A 207 6.35 6.34 -15.68
N THR A 208 7.19 5.55 -15.01
CA THR A 208 8.54 5.23 -15.49
C THR A 208 8.54 4.10 -16.51
N VAL A 209 7.72 3.05 -16.33
CA VAL A 209 7.85 1.81 -17.11
C VAL A 209 6.75 1.64 -18.16
N CYS A 210 5.56 2.23 -17.98
CA CYS A 210 4.42 2.00 -18.87
C CYS A 210 4.42 2.93 -20.07
N ASP A 211 3.94 2.43 -21.22
CA ASP A 211 3.68 3.20 -22.44
C ASP A 211 2.30 3.86 -22.39
N ARG A 212 1.34 3.18 -21.76
CA ARG A 212 -0.08 3.56 -21.68
C ARG A 212 -0.61 3.27 -20.30
N ILE A 213 -1.53 4.10 -19.81
CA ILE A 213 -2.12 3.99 -18.50
C ILE A 213 -3.64 3.93 -18.62
N VAL A 214 -4.23 2.91 -17.99
CA VAL A 214 -5.66 2.70 -17.90
C VAL A 214 -6.09 2.82 -16.45
N VAL A 215 -7.08 3.66 -16.17
CA VAL A 215 -7.62 3.88 -14.84
C VAL A 215 -8.98 3.22 -14.70
N LEU A 216 -9.08 2.25 -13.79
CA LEU A 216 -10.35 1.62 -13.40
C LEU A 216 -10.95 2.31 -12.18
N ARG A 217 -12.27 2.50 -12.21
CA ARG A 217 -13.05 3.00 -11.09
C ARG A 217 -14.45 2.39 -11.10
N GLY A 218 -14.86 1.76 -9.98
CA GLY A 218 -16.18 1.14 -9.87
C GLY A 218 -16.46 0.07 -10.92
N GLY A 219 -15.43 -0.67 -11.34
CA GLY A 219 -15.56 -1.72 -12.35
C GLY A 219 -15.56 -1.21 -13.80
N ARG A 220 -15.39 0.10 -14.07
CA ARG A 220 -15.36 0.69 -15.41
C ARG A 220 -14.02 1.36 -15.71
N ILE A 221 -13.63 1.41 -16.98
CA ILE A 221 -12.50 2.23 -17.44
C ILE A 221 -12.98 3.69 -17.49
N VAL A 222 -12.32 4.56 -16.68
CA VAL A 222 -12.67 5.99 -16.62
C VAL A 222 -11.65 6.84 -17.38
N LYS A 223 -10.46 6.33 -17.61
CA LYS A 223 -9.43 7.00 -18.40
C LYS A 223 -8.49 5.96 -19.02
N ASP A 224 -8.05 6.24 -20.24
CA ASP A 224 -7.19 5.39 -21.03
C ASP A 224 -6.39 6.26 -22.01
N ASP A 225 -5.12 6.52 -21.69
CA ASP A 225 -4.26 7.44 -22.44
C ASP A 225 -2.79 6.99 -22.42
N ASP A 226 -1.98 7.56 -23.31
CA ASP A 226 -0.53 7.41 -23.30
C ASP A 226 0.06 7.87 -21.95
N ALA A 227 1.03 7.14 -21.41
CA ALA A 227 1.64 7.44 -20.10
C ALA A 227 2.24 8.86 -20.05
N ALA A 228 2.77 9.35 -21.16
CA ALA A 228 3.33 10.69 -21.29
C ALA A 228 2.30 11.82 -21.08
N SER A 229 1.00 11.53 -21.22
CA SER A 229 -0.08 12.51 -21.00
C SER A 229 -0.43 12.68 -19.51
N PHE A 230 0.08 11.81 -18.62
CA PHE A 230 -0.21 11.86 -17.22
C PHE A 230 0.89 12.57 -16.41
N THR A 231 0.47 13.43 -15.50
CA THR A 231 1.30 13.93 -14.41
C THR A 231 0.92 13.23 -13.11
N PRO A 232 1.78 13.20 -12.09
CA PRO A 232 1.42 12.63 -10.79
C PRO A 232 0.12 13.20 -10.21
N SER A 233 -0.10 14.51 -10.33
CA SER A 233 -1.34 15.17 -9.88
C SER A 233 -2.57 14.77 -10.70
N LEU A 234 -2.43 14.60 -12.01
CA LEU A 234 -3.53 14.16 -12.89
C LEU A 234 -3.91 12.69 -12.58
N LEU A 235 -2.92 11.83 -12.32
CA LEU A 235 -3.18 10.46 -11.87
C LEU A 235 -3.85 10.41 -10.50
N ALA A 236 -3.37 11.21 -9.55
CA ALA A 236 -4.00 11.32 -8.24
C ALA A 236 -5.46 11.74 -8.34
N SER A 237 -5.78 12.76 -9.15
CA SER A 237 -7.16 13.21 -9.38
C SER A 237 -8.04 12.20 -10.12
N ALA A 238 -7.47 11.40 -11.03
CA ALA A 238 -8.21 10.35 -11.74
C ALA A 238 -8.55 9.17 -10.81
N LEU A 239 -7.68 8.88 -9.84
CA LEU A 239 -7.89 7.84 -8.83
C LEU A 239 -8.89 8.28 -7.74
N VAL A 240 -8.89 9.55 -7.38
CA VAL A 240 -9.77 10.12 -6.34
C VAL A 240 -10.41 11.41 -6.86
N PRO A 241 -11.71 11.39 -7.23
CA PRO A 241 -12.38 12.51 -7.89
C PRO A 241 -12.49 13.80 -7.06
N ASP A 242 -12.32 13.73 -5.75
CA ASP A 242 -12.57 14.81 -4.80
C ASP A 242 -11.40 15.07 -3.82
N ILE A 243 -10.14 15.00 -4.29
CA ILE A 243 -9.09 15.64 -3.52
C ILE A 243 -9.29 17.15 -3.68
N GLN A 244 -10.11 17.73 -2.80
CA GLN A 244 -10.19 19.17 -2.67
C GLN A 244 -8.81 19.65 -2.19
N GLU A 245 -8.15 20.48 -2.98
CA GLU A 245 -6.92 21.23 -2.61
C GLU A 245 -7.10 22.07 -1.32
N ASN A 246 -8.31 22.14 -0.79
CA ASN A 246 -8.71 22.92 0.39
C ASN A 246 -8.51 22.21 1.75
N VAL A 247 -7.85 21.04 1.82
CA VAL A 247 -7.67 20.32 3.10
C VAL A 247 -6.75 21.08 4.07
N PHE A 248 -5.94 22.02 3.58
CA PHE A 248 -5.00 22.83 4.37
C PHE A 248 -5.49 24.27 4.64
N ALA A 249 -6.71 24.61 4.25
CA ALA A 249 -7.26 25.95 4.53
C ALA A 249 -7.47 26.13 6.04
N ASP A 250 -6.78 27.12 6.62
CA ASP A 250 -6.96 27.67 7.95
C ASP A 250 -6.92 26.68 9.15
N ALA A 251 -5.86 25.89 9.28
CA ALA A 251 -5.55 25.28 10.56
C ALA A 251 -5.33 26.42 11.60
N ARG A 252 -6.27 26.59 12.53
CA ARG A 252 -6.09 27.48 13.67
C ARG A 252 -5.08 26.81 14.61
N ILE A 253 -3.80 27.08 14.40
CA ILE A 253 -2.72 26.64 15.28
C ILE A 253 -2.98 27.25 16.66
N GLY A 254 -3.27 26.39 17.63
CA GLY A 254 -3.55 26.76 19.00
C GLY A 254 -2.28 26.92 19.85
N GLU A 255 -2.45 26.72 21.16
CA GLU A 255 -1.34 26.80 22.11
C GLU A 255 -0.35 25.64 21.91
N ARG A 256 0.91 25.85 22.34
CA ARG A 256 1.96 24.82 22.36
C ARG A 256 1.50 23.64 23.22
N MET A 257 1.32 22.47 22.60
CA MET A 257 0.80 21.27 23.25
C MET A 257 1.89 20.28 23.62
N LEU A 258 2.87 20.07 22.75
CA LEU A 258 3.95 19.11 22.93
C LEU A 258 5.30 19.80 22.67
N GLU A 259 6.29 19.59 23.59
CA GLU A 259 7.66 20.01 23.38
C GLU A 259 8.61 18.98 23.98
N THR A 260 9.56 18.46 23.19
CA THR A 260 10.56 17.51 23.64
C THR A 260 11.59 18.22 24.51
N THR A 261 12.08 17.55 25.57
CA THR A 261 13.04 18.14 26.54
C THR A 261 14.42 17.53 26.46
N ARG A 262 14.63 16.51 25.63
CA ARG A 262 15.91 15.84 25.39
C ARG A 262 16.11 15.58 23.91
N GLY A 263 17.34 15.64 23.45
CA GLY A 263 17.67 15.47 22.05
C GLY A 263 17.17 16.64 21.20
N SER A 264 16.68 16.33 20.03
CA SER A 264 16.17 17.29 19.06
C SER A 264 14.91 17.98 19.56
N GLN A 265 14.89 19.31 19.51
CA GLN A 265 13.73 20.07 19.96
C GLN A 265 12.60 20.01 18.92
N VAL A 266 11.59 19.19 19.21
CA VAL A 266 10.35 19.11 18.46
C VAL A 266 9.25 19.83 19.23
N ILE A 267 8.56 20.75 18.57
CA ILE A 267 7.44 21.51 19.13
C ILE A 267 6.22 21.24 18.25
N ALA A 268 5.08 20.96 18.86
CA ALA A 268 3.81 20.81 18.16
C ALA A 268 2.68 21.49 18.94
N HIS A 269 1.69 22.02 18.21
CA HIS A 269 0.61 22.82 18.75
C HIS A 269 -0.74 22.09 18.70
N ALA A 270 -1.68 22.54 19.50
CA ALA A 270 -3.06 22.08 19.39
C ALA A 270 -3.63 22.49 18.03
N GLY A 271 -4.30 21.55 17.36
CA GLY A 271 -4.85 21.79 16.02
C GLY A 271 -3.86 21.66 14.86
N GLU A 272 -2.61 21.31 15.14
CA GLU A 272 -1.54 21.17 14.16
C GLU A 272 -1.24 19.69 13.84
N VAL A 273 -0.89 19.40 12.59
CA VAL A 273 -0.31 18.13 12.16
C VAL A 273 1.17 18.34 11.83
N VAL A 274 2.07 17.84 12.69
CA VAL A 274 3.52 17.97 12.54
C VAL A 274 4.12 16.68 12.03
N GLY A 275 4.93 16.75 10.98
CA GLY A 275 5.69 15.63 10.44
C GLY A 275 7.02 15.43 11.17
N LEU A 276 7.41 14.16 11.34
CA LEU A 276 8.76 13.73 11.65
C LEU A 276 9.24 12.87 10.49
N PHE A 277 10.10 13.39 9.67
CA PHE A 277 10.61 12.73 8.47
C PHE A 277 12.04 12.26 8.68
N GLY A 278 12.35 11.03 8.30
CA GLY A 278 13.68 10.45 8.44
C GLY A 278 13.82 9.14 7.68
N MET A 279 14.87 8.38 7.98
CA MET A 279 15.15 7.11 7.31
C MET A 279 14.19 5.99 7.76
N ALA A 280 14.14 4.88 7.02
CA ALA A 280 13.18 3.78 7.23
C ALA A 280 13.20 3.13 8.63
N ALA A 281 14.32 3.22 9.35
CA ALA A 281 14.47 2.76 10.73
C ALA A 281 15.19 3.85 11.54
N GLY A 282 14.68 5.09 11.46
CA GLY A 282 15.34 6.25 12.00
C GLY A 282 14.72 6.78 13.30
N GLU A 283 15.33 7.80 13.82
CA GLU A 283 15.08 8.41 15.12
C GLU A 283 13.67 9.00 15.28
N GLN A 284 12.97 9.28 14.17
CA GLN A 284 11.58 9.73 14.19
C GLN A 284 10.65 8.68 14.82
N PHE A 285 10.92 7.39 14.63
CA PHE A 285 10.14 6.30 15.22
C PHE A 285 10.51 6.08 16.69
N ASP A 286 11.80 6.18 17.02
CA ASP A 286 12.30 6.09 18.39
C ASP A 286 11.69 7.21 19.26
N LEU A 287 11.62 8.43 18.72
CA LEU A 287 10.97 9.55 19.39
C LEU A 287 9.48 9.29 19.63
N LEU A 288 8.74 8.77 18.63
CA LEU A 288 7.34 8.41 18.83
C LEU A 288 7.18 7.32 19.89
N SER A 289 8.01 6.28 19.87
CA SER A 289 8.01 5.19 20.84
C SER A 289 8.28 5.71 22.26
N ALA A 290 9.24 6.60 22.42
CA ALA A 290 9.55 7.24 23.70
C ALA A 290 8.39 8.11 24.21
N LEU A 291 7.78 8.92 23.35
CA LEU A 291 6.60 9.73 23.68
C LEU A 291 5.38 8.86 24.00
N GLY A 292 5.24 7.72 23.35
CA GLY A 292 4.21 6.71 23.61
C GLY A 292 4.46 5.85 24.83
N GLY A 293 5.65 6.00 25.48
CA GLY A 293 6.03 5.29 26.69
C GLY A 293 6.49 3.84 26.48
N GLN A 294 6.89 3.46 25.26
CA GLN A 294 7.39 2.12 24.94
C GLN A 294 8.85 1.93 25.37
N ASP A 295 9.66 2.99 25.33
CA ASP A 295 11.10 2.95 25.61
C ASP A 295 11.47 3.42 27.03
N GLY A 296 10.54 3.27 27.97
CA GLY A 296 10.77 3.62 29.38
C GLY A 296 10.47 5.10 29.69
N ARG A 297 11.29 5.72 30.58
CA ARG A 297 10.99 7.07 31.07
C ARG A 297 11.40 8.16 30.10
N TYR A 298 10.44 8.92 29.60
CA TYR A 298 10.68 10.09 28.75
C TYR A 298 10.01 11.34 29.32
N SER A 299 10.75 12.44 29.45
CA SER A 299 10.21 13.71 29.93
C SER A 299 9.86 14.64 28.76
N VAL A 300 8.68 15.25 28.82
CA VAL A 300 8.12 16.12 27.79
C VAL A 300 7.40 17.29 28.45
N LEU A 301 7.32 18.43 27.80
CA LEU A 301 6.39 19.50 28.17
C LEU A 301 5.04 19.22 27.45
N LEU A 302 3.98 19.04 28.23
CA LEU A 302 2.65 18.79 27.74
C LEU A 302 1.71 19.92 28.19
N GLY A 303 1.30 20.78 27.28
CA GLY A 303 0.55 22.01 27.61
C GLY A 303 1.35 22.90 28.58
N GLY A 304 2.63 23.09 28.36
CA GLY A 304 3.54 23.88 29.20
C GLY A 304 3.95 23.24 30.53
N THR A 305 3.39 22.07 30.90
CA THR A 305 3.71 21.38 32.14
C THR A 305 4.69 20.25 31.90
N ARG A 306 5.83 20.23 32.62
CA ARG A 306 6.79 19.15 32.54
C ARG A 306 6.18 17.84 33.06
N THR A 307 6.14 16.86 32.19
CA THR A 307 5.47 15.58 32.43
C THR A 307 6.44 14.45 32.06
N THR A 308 6.49 13.38 32.83
CA THR A 308 7.30 12.20 32.51
C THR A 308 6.38 11.05 32.16
N VAL A 309 6.51 10.54 30.95
CA VAL A 309 5.82 9.32 30.47
C VAL A 309 6.68 8.11 30.88
N THR A 310 6.06 7.09 31.48
CA THR A 310 6.79 5.94 32.07
C THR A 310 6.37 4.59 31.49
N SER A 311 5.22 4.54 30.80
CA SER A 311 4.68 3.35 30.17
C SER A 311 3.58 3.73 29.17
N PRO A 312 3.16 2.85 28.26
CA PRO A 312 2.01 3.11 27.37
C PRO A 312 0.71 3.40 28.14
N ALA A 313 0.44 2.71 29.22
CA ALA A 313 -0.72 2.96 30.06
C ALA A 313 -0.68 4.38 30.68
N ASP A 314 0.50 4.81 31.12
CA ASP A 314 0.73 6.15 31.65
C ASP A 314 0.57 7.23 30.56
N ALA A 315 1.08 7.00 29.33
CA ALA A 315 0.86 7.87 28.18
C ALA A 315 -0.65 8.07 27.90
N ILE A 316 -1.40 6.97 27.86
CA ILE A 316 -2.86 7.00 27.65
C ILE A 316 -3.57 7.82 28.73
N THR A 317 -3.20 7.68 30.01
CA THR A 317 -3.80 8.47 31.10
C THR A 317 -3.52 9.96 30.99
N LYS A 318 -2.42 10.34 30.35
CA LYS A 318 -2.00 11.73 30.06
C LYS A 318 -2.60 12.28 28.76
N GLY A 319 -3.33 11.45 28.02
CA GLY A 319 -3.96 11.83 26.75
C GLY A 319 -3.01 11.79 25.55
N ILE A 320 -1.90 11.03 25.66
CA ILE A 320 -0.97 10.75 24.56
C ILE A 320 -1.28 9.35 24.04
N PHE A 321 -1.72 9.24 22.80
CA PHE A 321 -2.11 7.98 22.18
C PHE A 321 -1.23 7.70 20.97
N LEU A 322 -0.73 6.47 20.87
CA LEU A 322 0.16 6.02 19.80
C LEU A 322 -0.54 4.98 18.90
N VAL A 323 -0.53 5.24 17.60
CA VAL A 323 -0.85 4.28 16.55
C VAL A 323 0.46 3.74 15.99
N PRO A 324 0.77 2.45 16.15
CA PRO A 324 2.03 1.86 15.71
C PRO A 324 2.09 1.70 14.18
N ALA A 325 3.32 1.60 13.63
CA ALA A 325 3.54 1.36 12.20
C ALA A 325 3.09 -0.05 11.79
N ASP A 326 3.48 -1.07 12.55
CA ASP A 326 3.04 -2.45 12.31
C ASP A 326 1.69 -2.69 12.99
N ARG A 327 0.61 -2.44 12.23
CA ARG A 327 -0.76 -2.63 12.71
C ARG A 327 -1.11 -4.08 13.02
N GLU A 328 -0.50 -5.03 12.31
CA GLU A 328 -0.83 -6.44 12.43
C GLU A 328 -0.21 -7.07 13.68
N ARG A 329 1.00 -6.66 14.01
CA ARG A 329 1.77 -7.15 15.15
C ARG A 329 1.47 -6.38 16.43
N ASP A 330 1.44 -5.04 16.34
CA ASP A 330 1.45 -4.17 17.52
C ASP A 330 0.13 -3.40 17.69
N GLY A 331 -0.72 -3.39 16.68
CA GLY A 331 -1.95 -2.57 16.64
C GLY A 331 -3.25 -3.35 16.82
N LEU A 332 -3.41 -4.48 16.16
CA LEU A 332 -4.69 -5.21 16.09
C LEU A 332 -4.59 -6.60 16.70
N VAL A 333 -5.69 -7.05 17.30
CA VAL A 333 -5.88 -8.45 17.72
C VAL A 333 -6.82 -9.09 16.71
N GLN A 334 -6.31 -9.98 15.89
CA GLN A 334 -6.97 -10.49 14.67
C GLN A 334 -8.31 -11.17 14.89
N GLU A 335 -8.48 -11.84 16.02
CA GLU A 335 -9.68 -12.59 16.38
C GLU A 335 -10.77 -11.72 17.01
N GLN A 336 -10.44 -10.49 17.42
CA GLN A 336 -11.44 -9.57 17.97
C GLN A 336 -12.44 -9.14 16.91
N THR A 337 -13.67 -8.91 17.35
CA THR A 337 -14.68 -8.28 16.50
C THR A 337 -14.31 -6.82 16.21
N ALA A 338 -14.85 -6.28 15.13
CA ALA A 338 -14.65 -4.88 14.76
C ALA A 338 -15.09 -3.91 15.90
N LEU A 339 -16.19 -4.24 16.59
CA LEU A 339 -16.67 -3.51 17.77
C LEU A 339 -15.64 -3.53 18.91
N GLU A 340 -15.18 -4.72 19.28
CA GLU A 340 -14.19 -4.89 20.36
C GLU A 340 -12.88 -4.20 20.03
N SER A 341 -12.46 -4.25 18.77
CA SER A 341 -11.26 -3.58 18.30
C SER A 341 -11.31 -2.07 18.55
N VAL A 342 -12.42 -1.41 18.28
CA VAL A 342 -12.58 0.03 18.54
C VAL A 342 -12.71 0.33 20.04
N LEU A 343 -13.39 -0.52 20.79
CA LEU A 343 -13.65 -0.31 22.22
C LEU A 343 -12.50 -0.80 23.12
N LEU A 344 -11.42 -1.39 22.59
CA LEU A 344 -10.34 -2.00 23.36
C LEU A 344 -9.79 -1.12 24.52
N PRO A 345 -9.51 0.19 24.35
CA PRO A 345 -9.02 1.02 25.45
C PRO A 345 -10.01 1.19 26.60
N TRP A 346 -11.28 0.91 26.36
CA TRP A 346 -12.34 1.04 27.38
C TRP A 346 -12.35 -0.12 28.35
N TYR A 347 -11.96 -1.31 27.92
CA TYR A 347 -11.89 -2.51 28.76
C TYR A 347 -10.79 -2.42 29.84
N SER A 348 -9.79 -1.54 29.65
CA SER A 348 -8.73 -1.29 30.65
C SER A 348 -9.18 -0.38 31.81
N ARG A 349 -10.40 0.19 31.75
CA ARG A 349 -10.95 1.05 32.80
C ARG A 349 -11.50 0.22 33.96
N PRO A 350 -11.63 0.80 35.17
CA PRO A 350 -12.28 0.11 36.29
C PRO A 350 -13.61 -0.50 35.83
N TRP A 351 -13.86 -1.75 36.20
CA TRP A 351 -14.99 -2.57 35.73
C TRP A 351 -16.36 -1.87 35.79
N TRP A 352 -16.61 -0.99 36.77
CA TRP A 352 -17.84 -0.21 36.91
C TRP A 352 -18.00 0.89 35.86
N ARG A 353 -16.89 1.34 35.22
CA ARG A 353 -16.93 2.25 34.06
C ARG A 353 -16.99 1.47 32.73
N ALA A 354 -16.38 0.31 32.68
CA ALA A 354 -16.44 -0.57 31.51
C ALA A 354 -17.85 -1.12 31.31
N PHE A 355 -18.63 -1.33 32.36
CA PHE A 355 -20.00 -1.83 32.31
C PHE A 355 -20.94 -0.92 31.50
N TRP A 356 -20.70 0.41 31.50
CA TRP A 356 -21.51 1.36 30.75
C TRP A 356 -21.19 1.41 29.24
N VAL A 357 -20.13 0.78 28.80
CA VAL A 357 -19.72 0.74 27.38
C VAL A 357 -20.18 -0.55 26.69
N THR A 358 -20.65 -1.53 27.47
CA THR A 358 -21.22 -2.77 26.93
C THR A 358 -22.72 -2.59 26.64
N GLY A 359 -23.15 -3.03 25.45
CA GLY A 359 -24.55 -2.92 25.01
C GLY A 359 -24.76 -1.81 23.98
N SER A 360 -25.92 -1.15 24.04
CA SER A 360 -26.32 -0.15 23.03
C SER A 360 -25.37 1.04 22.93
N SER A 361 -24.77 1.48 24.03
CA SER A 361 -23.83 2.62 24.05
C SER A 361 -22.52 2.30 23.31
N GLY A 362 -21.99 1.08 23.44
CA GLY A 362 -20.79 0.66 22.69
C GLY A 362 -21.05 0.58 21.19
N LEU A 363 -22.22 0.07 20.82
CA LEU A 363 -22.63 0.01 19.42
C LEU A 363 -22.82 1.40 18.80
N ASP A 364 -23.35 2.36 19.55
CA ASP A 364 -23.50 3.74 19.10
C ASP A 364 -22.14 4.43 18.89
N VAL A 365 -21.15 4.16 19.76
CA VAL A 365 -19.76 4.62 19.55
C VAL A 365 -19.20 4.04 18.28
N TYR A 366 -19.35 2.72 18.06
CA TYR A 366 -18.86 2.07 16.85
C TYR A 366 -19.54 2.60 15.58
N ARG A 367 -20.86 2.83 15.60
CA ARG A 367 -21.58 3.39 14.45
C ARG A 367 -21.06 4.77 14.07
N ARG A 368 -20.85 5.67 15.06
CA ARG A 368 -20.26 6.99 14.82
C ARG A 368 -18.85 6.86 14.26
N ALA A 369 -18.01 6.01 14.85
CA ALA A 369 -16.67 5.75 14.34
C ALA A 369 -16.71 5.24 12.89
N ARG A 370 -17.64 4.33 12.56
CA ARG A 370 -17.83 3.82 11.21
C ARG A 370 -18.23 4.90 10.22
N GLU A 371 -19.10 5.82 10.60
CA GLU A 371 -19.55 6.96 9.79
C GLU A 371 -18.41 7.97 9.61
N ASP A 372 -17.79 8.43 10.69
CA ASP A 372 -16.73 9.46 10.68
C ASP A 372 -15.52 9.03 9.85
N PHE A 373 -15.15 7.75 9.92
CA PHE A 373 -13.99 7.19 9.22
C PHE A 373 -14.33 6.57 7.86
N GLY A 374 -15.60 6.56 7.44
CA GLY A 374 -16.02 5.92 6.20
C GLY A 374 -15.59 4.44 6.16
N ILE A 375 -15.76 3.71 7.29
CA ILE A 375 -15.41 2.29 7.37
C ILE A 375 -16.44 1.48 6.59
N THR A 376 -15.97 0.70 5.60
CA THR A 376 -16.78 -0.17 4.77
C THR A 376 -16.44 -1.65 5.02
N GLY A 377 -17.34 -2.56 4.67
CA GLY A 377 -17.13 -4.00 4.84
C GLY A 377 -18.16 -4.65 5.77
N PRO A 378 -17.83 -5.80 6.39
CA PRO A 378 -18.72 -6.56 7.25
C PRO A 378 -19.31 -5.76 8.42
N ASP A 379 -20.22 -6.37 9.18
CA ASP A 379 -20.81 -5.71 10.34
C ASP A 379 -19.86 -5.70 11.56
N HIS A 380 -20.32 -5.12 12.65
CA HIS A 380 -19.54 -4.92 13.88
C HIS A 380 -19.19 -6.22 14.61
N THR A 381 -19.85 -7.33 14.31
CA THR A 381 -19.62 -8.65 14.92
C THR A 381 -18.56 -9.46 14.18
N ALA A 382 -18.21 -9.05 12.97
CA ALA A 382 -17.20 -9.74 12.17
C ALA A 382 -15.78 -9.54 12.76
N ALA A 383 -14.93 -10.55 12.62
CA ALA A 383 -13.53 -10.46 13.03
C ALA A 383 -12.82 -9.33 12.25
N ILE A 384 -11.93 -8.60 12.93
CA ILE A 384 -11.20 -7.48 12.31
C ILE A 384 -10.34 -7.95 11.14
N SER A 385 -9.86 -9.19 11.16
CA SER A 385 -9.11 -9.81 10.05
C SER A 385 -9.90 -9.94 8.75
N SER A 386 -11.25 -9.90 8.79
CA SER A 386 -12.11 -9.96 7.60
C SER A 386 -12.21 -8.64 6.84
N PHE A 387 -11.67 -7.55 7.37
CA PHE A 387 -11.67 -6.24 6.73
C PHE A 387 -10.43 -6.04 5.86
N SER A 388 -10.55 -5.21 4.81
CA SER A 388 -9.39 -4.79 4.00
C SER A 388 -8.36 -4.03 4.83
N GLY A 389 -7.10 -3.99 4.37
CA GLY A 389 -6.01 -3.30 5.06
C GLY A 389 -6.35 -1.85 5.42
N GLY A 390 -6.92 -1.10 4.49
CA GLY A 390 -7.36 0.28 4.72
C GLY A 390 -8.47 0.39 5.78
N ASN A 391 -9.46 -0.51 5.76
CA ASN A 391 -10.51 -0.50 6.79
C ASN A 391 -9.98 -0.95 8.16
N ARG A 392 -9.02 -1.87 8.22
CA ARG A 392 -8.33 -2.23 9.48
C ARG A 392 -7.58 -1.03 10.07
N GLN A 393 -6.90 -0.25 9.21
CA GLN A 393 -6.23 0.98 9.64
C GLN A 393 -7.23 2.03 10.17
N LYS A 394 -8.36 2.20 9.50
CA LYS A 394 -9.43 3.09 9.97
C LYS A 394 -9.99 2.67 11.34
N HIS A 395 -10.17 1.37 11.59
CA HIS A 395 -10.57 0.87 12.92
C HIS A 395 -9.52 1.19 13.99
N LEU A 396 -8.22 1.06 13.66
CA LEU A 396 -7.14 1.37 14.59
C LEU A 396 -7.09 2.87 14.92
N LEU A 397 -7.29 3.75 13.94
CA LEU A 397 -7.42 5.19 14.18
C LEU A 397 -8.67 5.53 15.00
N ALA A 398 -9.81 4.93 14.66
CA ALA A 398 -11.07 5.10 15.37
C ALA A 398 -10.96 4.72 16.86
N ARG A 399 -10.24 3.65 17.20
CA ARG A 399 -9.95 3.22 18.57
C ARG A 399 -9.40 4.35 19.44
N TRP A 400 -8.52 5.17 18.88
CA TRP A 400 -7.80 6.20 19.62
C TRP A 400 -8.44 7.59 19.55
N THR A 401 -9.48 7.76 18.72
CA THR A 401 -10.19 9.03 18.56
C THR A 401 -11.64 8.97 19.03
N HIS A 402 -12.18 7.75 19.28
CA HIS A 402 -13.56 7.53 19.73
C HIS A 402 -13.59 6.65 21.00
N PRO A 403 -14.41 6.99 21.94
CA PRO A 403 -15.21 8.23 22.08
C PRO A 403 -14.41 9.36 22.73
N GLN A 404 -13.11 9.17 23.00
CA GLN A 404 -12.27 10.18 23.63
C GLN A 404 -11.40 10.89 22.60
N THR A 405 -11.35 12.19 22.69
CA THR A 405 -10.43 13.02 21.93
C THR A 405 -9.07 13.03 22.64
N PRO A 406 -7.97 12.58 22.05
CA PRO A 406 -6.65 12.69 22.64
C PRO A 406 -6.20 14.14 22.76
N ARG A 407 -5.26 14.42 23.65
CA ARG A 407 -4.51 15.70 23.64
C ARG A 407 -3.43 15.68 22.55
N VAL A 408 -2.74 14.54 22.45
CA VAL A 408 -1.69 14.27 21.46
C VAL A 408 -1.96 12.91 20.82
N LEU A 409 -2.01 12.88 19.49
CA LEU A 409 -2.12 11.68 18.69
C LEU A 409 -0.81 11.47 17.93
N LEU A 410 -0.13 10.36 18.22
CA LEU A 410 1.12 9.95 17.58
C LEU A 410 0.80 8.89 16.53
N LEU A 411 1.22 9.10 15.30
CA LEU A 411 0.95 8.22 14.17
C LEU A 411 2.27 7.77 13.52
N ALA A 412 2.57 6.49 13.58
CA ALA A 412 3.73 5.93 12.88
C ALA A 412 3.26 5.31 11.56
N GLN A 413 3.69 5.86 10.42
CA GLN A 413 3.37 5.42 9.06
C GLN A 413 1.87 5.11 8.85
N PRO A 414 0.97 6.07 9.10
CA PRO A 414 -0.48 5.82 9.16
C PRO A 414 -1.08 5.33 7.83
N THR A 415 -0.41 5.54 6.70
CA THR A 415 -0.90 5.10 5.38
C THR A 415 -0.08 3.97 4.77
N GLN A 416 0.83 3.34 5.53
CA GLN A 416 1.63 2.23 5.03
C GLN A 416 0.77 1.01 4.70
N GLY A 417 0.97 0.46 3.50
CA GLY A 417 0.27 -0.74 3.05
C GLY A 417 -1.25 -0.58 2.95
N VAL A 418 -1.74 0.64 2.71
CA VAL A 418 -3.14 0.91 2.39
C VAL A 418 -3.26 1.40 0.94
N ASP A 419 -4.43 1.19 0.36
CA ASP A 419 -4.73 1.66 -0.99
C ASP A 419 -4.90 3.19 -1.07
N VAL A 420 -4.86 3.73 -2.29
CA VAL A 420 -4.93 5.18 -2.54
C VAL A 420 -6.24 5.78 -1.98
N GLY A 421 -7.37 5.07 -2.12
CA GLY A 421 -8.66 5.55 -1.59
C GLY A 421 -8.66 5.62 -0.07
N ALA A 422 -8.16 4.57 0.60
CA ALA A 422 -8.02 4.56 2.06
C ALA A 422 -6.99 5.61 2.54
N LYS A 423 -5.92 5.87 1.77
CA LYS A 423 -4.93 6.92 2.07
C LYS A 423 -5.61 8.30 2.16
N VAL A 424 -6.46 8.64 1.20
CA VAL A 424 -7.21 9.91 1.20
C VAL A 424 -8.15 10.02 2.40
N ASP A 425 -8.89 8.95 2.70
CA ASP A 425 -9.77 8.94 3.87
C ASP A 425 -8.98 9.13 5.17
N ILE A 426 -7.81 8.47 5.31
CA ILE A 426 -6.94 8.60 6.48
C ILE A 426 -6.44 10.05 6.61
N VAL A 427 -5.96 10.65 5.52
CA VAL A 427 -5.52 12.05 5.51
C VAL A 427 -6.65 12.98 5.97
N ARG A 428 -7.86 12.81 5.40
CA ARG A 428 -9.05 13.58 5.80
C ARG A 428 -9.32 13.44 7.30
N VAL A 429 -9.35 12.24 7.83
CA VAL A 429 -9.61 11.96 9.24
C VAL A 429 -8.53 12.55 10.15
N VAL A 430 -7.25 12.45 9.78
CA VAL A 430 -6.14 13.04 10.53
C VAL A 430 -6.31 14.56 10.60
N ARG A 431 -6.63 15.20 9.48
CA ARG A 431 -6.88 16.66 9.41
C ARG A 431 -8.10 17.08 10.22
N GLU A 432 -9.22 16.36 10.13
CA GLU A 432 -10.42 16.60 10.92
C GLU A 432 -10.15 16.42 12.42
N THR A 433 -9.33 15.45 12.80
CA THR A 433 -8.92 15.24 14.19
C THR A 433 -8.11 16.42 14.71
N ALA A 434 -7.15 16.93 13.93
CA ALA A 434 -6.41 18.13 14.27
C ALA A 434 -7.33 19.36 14.37
N ALA A 435 -8.25 19.54 13.43
CA ALA A 435 -9.21 20.67 13.45
C ALA A 435 -10.09 20.71 14.70
N ARG A 436 -10.26 19.56 15.40
CA ARG A 436 -10.93 19.49 16.71
C ARG A 436 -10.01 19.91 17.89
N GLY A 437 -8.79 20.41 17.61
CA GLY A 437 -7.82 20.88 18.59
C GLY A 437 -6.83 19.84 19.07
N VAL A 438 -6.79 18.65 18.46
CA VAL A 438 -5.79 17.61 18.78
C VAL A 438 -4.44 17.99 18.20
N CYS A 439 -3.37 17.85 18.97
CA CYS A 439 -2.00 17.91 18.47
C CYS A 439 -1.68 16.56 17.81
N VAL A 440 -1.40 16.54 16.51
CA VAL A 440 -1.07 15.32 15.78
C VAL A 440 0.39 15.33 15.37
N VAL A 441 1.12 14.23 15.64
CA VAL A 441 2.51 14.03 15.23
C VAL A 441 2.57 12.78 14.36
N VAL A 442 3.06 12.94 13.13
CA VAL A 442 3.16 11.86 12.14
C VAL A 442 4.62 11.55 11.87
N ALA A 443 5.08 10.33 12.16
CA ALA A 443 6.41 9.87 11.75
C ALA A 443 6.34 9.02 10.50
N SER A 444 7.15 9.31 9.51
CA SER A 444 7.25 8.56 8.27
C SER A 444 8.64 8.58 7.67
N ALA A 445 8.95 7.55 6.87
CA ALA A 445 10.09 7.52 5.96
C ALA A 445 9.70 7.90 4.52
N GLU A 446 8.41 8.17 4.27
CA GLU A 446 7.88 8.55 2.96
C GLU A 446 7.55 10.04 2.95
N SER A 447 8.23 10.82 2.09
CA SER A 447 8.03 12.27 2.00
C SER A 447 6.64 12.65 1.52
N ASP A 448 6.04 11.84 0.62
CA ASP A 448 4.69 12.04 0.11
C ASP A 448 3.62 11.83 1.19
N GLU A 449 3.84 10.91 2.15
CA GLU A 449 2.96 10.73 3.30
C GLU A 449 2.96 11.99 4.17
N ILE A 450 4.13 12.50 4.53
CA ILE A 450 4.28 13.76 5.29
C ILE A 450 3.66 14.93 4.52
N ALA A 451 3.97 15.06 3.23
CA ALA A 451 3.46 16.14 2.39
C ALA A 451 1.94 16.10 2.22
N SER A 452 1.32 14.90 2.28
CA SER A 452 -0.12 14.76 2.11
C SER A 452 -0.94 15.26 3.30
N MET A 453 -0.38 15.29 4.53
CA MET A 453 -1.18 15.54 5.74
C MET A 453 -0.60 16.55 6.73
N CYS A 454 0.71 16.90 6.66
CA CYS A 454 1.36 17.72 7.67
C CYS A 454 1.41 19.20 7.30
N ASP A 455 1.32 20.09 8.31
CA ASP A 455 1.42 21.54 8.17
C ASP A 455 2.88 21.99 8.04
N ARG A 456 3.82 21.29 8.66
CA ARG A 456 5.27 21.40 8.57
C ARG A 456 5.89 20.10 9.05
N SER A 457 7.20 19.96 8.90
CA SER A 457 7.90 18.76 9.33
C SER A 457 9.26 19.06 9.94
N TYR A 458 9.71 18.19 10.82
CA TYR A 458 11.10 18.08 11.24
C TYR A 458 11.75 16.93 10.49
N VAL A 459 12.89 17.21 9.84
CA VAL A 459 13.74 16.19 9.22
C VAL A 459 14.79 15.75 10.21
N MET A 460 14.95 14.46 10.44
CA MET A 460 15.77 13.88 11.50
C MET A 460 16.82 12.92 10.93
N VAL A 461 18.10 13.13 11.30
CA VAL A 461 19.21 12.23 10.96
C VAL A 461 20.20 12.23 12.14
N GLY A 462 20.27 11.14 12.89
CA GLY A 462 21.01 11.09 14.14
C GLY A 462 20.51 12.14 15.14
N ASP A 463 21.42 12.85 15.77
CA ASP A 463 21.07 13.94 16.71
C ASP A 463 20.71 15.27 16.03
N ARG A 464 20.69 15.30 14.71
CA ARG A 464 20.40 16.52 13.93
C ARG A 464 18.95 16.59 13.55
N VAL A 465 18.39 17.79 13.71
CA VAL A 465 17.00 18.07 13.33
C VAL A 465 16.94 19.41 12.63
N SER A 466 16.20 19.44 11.54
CA SER A 466 15.93 20.66 10.78
C SER A 466 14.42 20.77 10.56
N GLU A 467 13.89 21.97 10.71
CA GLU A 467 12.47 22.24 10.46
C GLU A 467 12.29 22.66 9.00
N VAL A 468 11.33 22.02 8.32
CA VAL A 468 10.93 22.35 6.95
C VAL A 468 9.47 22.82 6.97
N ALA A 469 9.27 24.07 6.58
CA ALA A 469 7.93 24.66 6.45
C ALA A 469 7.25 24.15 5.18
N ARG A 470 5.91 24.09 5.21
CA ARG A 470 5.12 23.71 4.05
C ARG A 470 5.28 24.72 2.91
N SER A 471 5.42 24.20 1.69
CA SER A 471 5.52 24.96 0.45
C SER A 471 4.97 24.13 -0.71
N ASP A 472 4.85 24.69 -1.91
CA ASP A 472 4.43 23.98 -3.12
C ASP A 472 5.35 22.80 -3.50
N ARG A 473 6.59 22.78 -2.97
CA ARG A 473 7.58 21.71 -3.15
C ARG A 473 7.95 21.05 -1.82
N PHE A 474 6.97 20.85 -0.97
CA PHE A 474 7.23 20.40 0.39
C PHE A 474 7.92 19.02 0.43
N ASP A 475 7.49 18.08 -0.37
CA ASP A 475 8.08 16.74 -0.50
C ASP A 475 9.52 16.77 -1.04
N GLU A 476 9.78 17.59 -2.07
CA GLU A 476 11.14 17.80 -2.61
C GLU A 476 12.07 18.43 -1.56
N ASN A 477 11.57 19.42 -0.81
CA ASN A 477 12.33 20.08 0.24
C ASN A 477 12.66 19.13 1.39
N LEU A 478 11.74 18.23 1.78
CA LEU A 478 11.97 17.19 2.78
C LEU A 478 13.11 16.26 2.37
N LEU A 479 13.08 15.78 1.13
CA LEU A 479 14.12 14.90 0.59
C LEU A 479 15.47 15.63 0.48
N GLY A 480 15.46 16.88 0.01
CA GLY A 480 16.66 17.72 -0.07
C GLY A 480 17.32 17.92 1.29
N GLU A 481 16.54 18.24 2.31
CA GLU A 481 17.03 18.44 3.68
C GLU A 481 17.54 17.13 4.30
N LEU A 482 16.84 16.00 4.06
CA LEU A 482 17.32 14.69 4.52
C LEU A 482 18.71 14.36 3.96
N LEU A 483 18.92 14.59 2.66
CA LEU A 483 20.21 14.36 2.01
C LEU A 483 21.29 15.30 2.54
N ALA A 484 20.95 16.57 2.78
CA ALA A 484 21.89 17.55 3.34
C ALA A 484 22.33 17.18 4.76
N LEU A 485 21.39 16.78 5.63
CA LEU A 485 21.68 16.33 6.98
C LEU A 485 22.49 15.03 7.00
N ALA A 486 22.15 14.07 6.13
CA ALA A 486 22.88 12.81 6.01
C ALA A 486 24.32 13.01 5.53
N ALA A 487 24.53 13.87 4.53
CA ALA A 487 25.87 14.22 4.05
C ALA A 487 26.72 14.95 5.13
N ALA A 488 26.07 15.74 5.99
CA ALA A 488 26.74 16.43 7.08
C ALA A 488 27.02 15.52 8.30
N ALA A 489 26.37 14.33 8.36
CA ALA A 489 26.57 13.35 9.42
C ALA A 489 27.62 12.27 9.06
N ALA A 490 27.96 12.11 7.76
CA ALA A 490 29.02 11.24 7.26
C ALA A 490 30.40 11.91 7.35
#